data_7282c21f2acdf39fecb9521c55d11cea
#
_entry.id   7282c21f2acdf39fecb9521c55d11cea
#
_cell.length_a   1.000
_cell.length_b   1.000
_cell.length_c   1.000
_cell.angle_alpha   90.00
_cell.angle_beta   90.00
_cell.angle_gamma   90.00
#
_symmetry.space_group_name_H-M   'P 1'
#
loop_
_entity.id
_entity.type
_entity.pdbx_description
1 polymer ?
#
loop_
_entity_poly.entity_id
_entity_poly.type
_entity_poly.pdbx_seq_one_letter_code
_entity_poly.pdbx_strand_id
1 'polypeptide(L)'
;MTGEDSGPIDASWVARKHTSYDELTSVGGSLWWLQSDPDFGGARRLVRAERDAAPRAQTPPGMSVGGWLHAYGGGSYAIASDCQWIISALDSKVYRIGPSAEPVAVVPLEDEFLYGDLHIADGILLAVRGTDSGDELVQIQPDGGDVRVLVTSPGFLGAPRLRGGVLAYLEWGADRMPWDCAQLHATDYTTGGQLGAGRVVAGGEHESVVQPAWGPDGSLYFLSDRTGWWNLYRWDGAEHAVAPMDADCGPAPWEGGYQSYAHLPGGAVALTVHDGFRARLVTVSEGGSRTEPDTGLTSLKPYVAAHDGKVAVIGATPERTPAVLLVDPVNGELDERTDSAAGRCHRVISAPSVRTVRSGGTDIRFLLHAPPNGGPAPLLVRAHPGPTDDVPLRLDWTTQFFTSRGFAVAEVAYRGSTGHGRAFRQDLNGHWGEYDVEDCRAVAEHLLAEGTALLGSVFISGASAGGYTALQAACQPGPFTAATATSAIVDPARWTATAPRFQRPHAADLAGAAGAVRAEAIRIPVLLIHGTADDVAPVSDAQALVDRLAGLGVDHEALILDGVGHYLSAPASLQSALEAEVRFYGRITSADGS
;
A
#
# COMPACT_ATOMS: atom_id res chain seq x y z
N MET A 1 7.23 38.88 2.34
CA MET A 1 8.31 38.02 1.82
C MET A 1 9.21 37.72 3.00
N THR A 2 8.89 36.70 3.75
CA THR A 2 9.72 36.18 4.85
C THR A 2 10.70 35.19 4.25
N GLY A 3 11.98 35.29 4.57
CA GLY A 3 13.09 34.57 3.97
C GLY A 3 12.84 33.09 3.85
N GLU A 4 13.19 32.53 2.68
CA GLU A 4 13.24 31.11 2.44
C GLU A 4 14.10 30.46 3.51
N ASP A 5 13.52 29.57 4.30
CA ASP A 5 14.22 28.77 5.29
C ASP A 5 15.09 27.76 4.52
N SER A 6 16.31 28.14 4.22
CA SER A 6 17.25 27.36 3.39
C SER A 6 17.97 26.24 4.15
N GLY A 7 17.58 26.01 5.40
CA GLY A 7 18.15 24.96 6.25
C GLY A 7 17.62 23.56 5.93
N PRO A 8 18.27 22.49 6.48
CA PRO A 8 17.76 21.14 6.39
C PRO A 8 16.33 21.00 6.95
N ILE A 9 15.53 20.13 6.38
CA ILE A 9 14.16 19.85 6.85
C ILE A 9 14.23 19.20 8.24
N ASP A 10 13.52 19.78 9.22
CA ASP A 10 13.53 19.28 10.59
C ASP A 10 12.84 17.91 10.71
N ALA A 11 13.41 16.99 11.50
CA ALA A 11 12.84 15.67 11.73
C ALA A 11 11.46 15.74 12.40
N SER A 12 11.27 16.68 13.33
CA SER A 12 9.97 16.92 13.98
C SER A 12 8.92 17.40 12.99
N TRP A 13 9.32 18.17 11.96
CA TRP A 13 8.42 18.60 10.91
C TRP A 13 8.02 17.44 9.99
N VAL A 14 8.98 16.59 9.57
CA VAL A 14 8.70 15.38 8.77
C VAL A 14 7.80 14.41 9.53
N ALA A 15 8.05 14.25 10.82
CA ALA A 15 7.32 13.33 11.68
C ALA A 15 5.88 13.79 11.99
N ARG A 16 5.54 15.05 11.76
CA ARG A 16 4.14 15.48 11.89
C ARG A 16 3.30 14.65 10.95
N LYS A 17 2.21 14.09 11.45
CA LYS A 17 1.26 13.40 10.58
C LYS A 17 0.73 14.41 9.57
N HIS A 18 0.93 14.12 8.30
CA HIS A 18 0.30 14.84 7.21
C HIS A 18 -1.09 14.24 6.97
N THR A 19 -2.03 15.05 6.53
CA THR A 19 -3.35 14.55 6.15
C THR A 19 -3.20 13.51 5.05
N SER A 20 -3.81 12.33 5.22
CA SER A 20 -3.88 11.30 4.20
C SER A 20 -5.33 10.98 3.84
N TYR A 21 -5.52 10.49 2.63
CA TYR A 21 -6.82 10.18 2.05
C TYR A 21 -6.82 8.75 1.52
N ASP A 22 -7.92 8.02 1.76
CA ASP A 22 -8.09 6.62 1.37
C ASP A 22 -9.56 6.32 1.04
N GLU A 23 -9.81 5.18 0.40
CA GLU A 23 -11.14 4.61 0.14
C GLU A 23 -12.14 5.62 -0.48
N LEU A 24 -11.71 6.33 -1.53
CA LEU A 24 -12.56 7.30 -2.23
C LEU A 24 -13.68 6.60 -3.01
N THR A 25 -14.91 7.08 -2.84
CA THR A 25 -16.05 6.64 -3.65
C THR A 25 -17.02 7.80 -3.93
N SER A 26 -17.97 7.56 -4.85
CA SER A 26 -19.03 8.52 -5.21
C SER A 26 -20.40 7.84 -5.04
N VAL A 27 -21.22 8.35 -4.14
CA VAL A 27 -22.55 7.82 -3.86
C VAL A 27 -23.54 8.98 -3.66
N GLY A 28 -24.69 8.89 -4.30
CA GLY A 28 -25.78 9.87 -4.10
C GLY A 28 -25.42 11.32 -4.48
N GLY A 29 -24.55 11.51 -5.48
CA GLY A 29 -24.09 12.84 -5.91
C GLY A 29 -23.10 13.50 -4.94
N SER A 30 -22.56 12.76 -3.99
CA SER A 30 -21.52 13.21 -3.06
C SER A 30 -20.27 12.34 -3.20
N LEU A 31 -19.11 12.94 -2.97
CA LEU A 31 -17.87 12.21 -2.79
C LEU A 31 -17.71 11.82 -1.32
N TRP A 32 -17.16 10.62 -1.10
CA TRP A 32 -16.88 10.08 0.22
C TRP A 32 -15.47 9.52 0.24
N TRP A 33 -14.74 9.72 1.34
CA TRP A 33 -13.41 9.18 1.53
C TRP A 33 -13.04 9.03 3.00
N LEU A 34 -12.03 8.26 3.30
CA LEU A 34 -11.40 8.28 4.62
C LEU A 34 -10.30 9.33 4.64
N GLN A 35 -10.27 10.15 5.67
CA GLN A 35 -9.26 11.15 5.92
C GLN A 35 -8.61 10.92 7.28
N SER A 36 -7.29 10.76 7.30
CA SER A 36 -6.51 10.76 8.53
C SER A 36 -6.03 12.19 8.79
N ASP A 37 -6.36 12.73 9.95
CA ASP A 37 -6.09 14.12 10.30
C ASP A 37 -5.06 14.19 11.45
N PRO A 38 -3.94 14.92 11.27
CA PRO A 38 -2.92 15.11 12.30
C PRO A 38 -3.47 15.72 13.58
N ASP A 39 -4.40 16.68 13.45
CA ASP A 39 -4.98 17.40 14.59
C ASP A 39 -5.85 16.52 15.50
N PHE A 40 -6.26 15.35 14.98
CA PHE A 40 -7.03 14.34 15.70
C PHE A 40 -6.22 13.07 16.03
N GLY A 41 -4.92 13.21 16.23
CA GLY A 41 -4.05 12.09 16.60
C GLY A 41 -3.88 11.03 15.50
N GLY A 42 -4.27 11.35 14.26
CA GLY A 42 -4.25 10.45 13.12
C GLY A 42 -5.43 9.49 13.05
N ALA A 43 -6.52 9.77 13.78
CA ALA A 43 -7.77 9.04 13.60
C ALA A 43 -8.29 9.19 12.15
N ARG A 44 -8.72 8.07 11.56
CA ARG A 44 -9.32 8.06 10.22
C ARG A 44 -10.81 8.36 10.33
N ARG A 45 -11.27 9.37 9.64
CA ARG A 45 -12.67 9.80 9.64
C ARG A 45 -13.29 9.60 8.27
N LEU A 46 -14.55 9.20 8.24
CA LEU A 46 -15.35 9.24 7.02
C LEU A 46 -15.74 10.69 6.74
N VAL A 47 -15.38 11.19 5.56
CA VAL A 47 -15.64 12.56 5.11
C VAL A 47 -16.58 12.52 3.91
N ARG A 48 -17.53 13.46 3.85
CA ARG A 48 -18.43 13.69 2.73
C ARG A 48 -18.18 15.07 2.14
N ALA A 49 -18.13 15.16 0.82
CA ALA A 49 -18.13 16.41 0.07
C ALA A 49 -19.30 16.43 -0.91
N GLU A 50 -20.13 17.45 -0.81
CA GLU A 50 -21.14 17.81 -1.79
C GLU A 50 -20.55 18.78 -2.83
N ARG A 51 -21.24 18.96 -3.96
CA ARG A 51 -20.74 19.72 -5.11
C ARG A 51 -20.17 21.09 -4.73
N ASP A 52 -20.94 21.89 -3.97
CA ASP A 52 -20.65 23.30 -3.68
C ASP A 52 -20.39 23.55 -2.18
N ALA A 53 -20.13 22.51 -1.41
CA ALA A 53 -19.89 22.61 0.03
C ALA A 53 -18.49 22.11 0.43
N ALA A 54 -17.97 22.71 1.48
CA ALA A 54 -16.72 22.23 2.09
C ALA A 54 -16.90 20.80 2.62
N PRO A 55 -15.86 19.95 2.52
CA PRO A 55 -15.89 18.60 3.06
C PRO A 55 -16.23 18.59 4.56
N ARG A 56 -17.01 17.59 4.99
CA ARG A 56 -17.45 17.45 6.39
C ARG A 56 -17.26 16.03 6.88
N ALA A 57 -16.65 15.87 8.06
CA ALA A 57 -16.58 14.59 8.74
C ALA A 57 -17.98 14.10 9.13
N GLN A 58 -18.25 12.85 8.87
CA GLN A 58 -19.52 12.19 9.18
C GLN A 58 -19.42 11.30 10.44
N THR A 59 -18.22 10.88 10.79
CA THR A 59 -17.97 10.13 12.02
C THR A 59 -17.86 11.05 13.24
N PRO A 60 -18.40 10.66 14.40
CA PRO A 60 -18.30 11.46 15.61
C PRO A 60 -16.84 11.58 16.08
N PRO A 61 -16.54 12.63 16.89
CA PRO A 61 -15.23 12.78 17.52
C PRO A 61 -14.83 11.54 18.33
N GLY A 62 -13.56 11.13 18.24
CA GLY A 62 -13.03 9.97 18.96
C GLY A 62 -13.24 8.63 18.27
N MET A 63 -14.03 8.56 17.22
CA MET A 63 -14.19 7.35 16.41
C MET A 63 -13.22 7.33 15.24
N SER A 64 -12.48 6.25 15.08
CA SER A 64 -11.61 6.00 13.94
C SER A 64 -12.19 4.88 13.08
N VAL A 65 -12.24 5.09 11.75
CA VAL A 65 -12.74 4.12 10.77
C VAL A 65 -11.60 3.27 10.25
N GLY A 66 -11.80 1.98 10.19
CA GLY A 66 -10.83 1.00 9.70
C GLY A 66 -11.04 -0.35 10.36
N GLY A 67 -10.39 -1.38 9.87
CA GLY A 67 -10.45 -2.73 10.40
C GLY A 67 -9.11 -3.42 10.28
N TRP A 68 -9.05 -4.65 10.81
CA TRP A 68 -7.85 -5.48 10.80
C TRP A 68 -8.07 -6.82 10.10
N LEU A 69 -9.16 -6.96 9.35
CA LEU A 69 -9.36 -8.14 8.51
C LEU A 69 -8.15 -8.31 7.60
N HIS A 70 -7.62 -9.52 7.50
CA HIS A 70 -6.41 -9.83 6.72
C HIS A 70 -5.18 -8.99 7.11
N ALA A 71 -5.09 -8.54 8.36
CA ALA A 71 -4.04 -7.70 8.93
C ALA A 71 -4.00 -6.24 8.44
N TYR A 72 -4.60 -5.92 7.32
CA TYR A 72 -4.54 -4.57 6.70
C TYR A 72 -5.90 -3.88 6.60
N GLY A 73 -7.00 -4.65 6.69
CA GLY A 73 -8.35 -4.10 6.59
C GLY A 73 -8.74 -3.71 5.17
N GLY A 74 -9.43 -2.57 5.06
CA GLY A 74 -9.94 -2.03 3.79
C GLY A 74 -11.41 -2.39 3.53
N GLY A 75 -12.06 -1.68 2.61
CA GLY A 75 -13.50 -1.74 2.43
C GLY A 75 -14.25 -1.35 3.69
N SER A 76 -13.76 -0.29 4.34
CA SER A 76 -14.07 0.03 5.74
C SER A 76 -15.42 0.71 5.92
N TYR A 77 -16.13 1.03 4.83
CA TYR A 77 -17.45 1.64 4.90
C TYR A 77 -18.34 1.31 3.71
N ALA A 78 -19.65 1.41 3.91
CA ALA A 78 -20.68 1.33 2.89
C ALA A 78 -21.71 2.46 3.09
N ILE A 79 -22.23 3.03 2.00
CA ILE A 79 -23.13 4.18 2.01
C ILE A 79 -24.41 3.83 1.28
N ALA A 80 -25.55 4.11 1.92
CA ALA A 80 -26.85 4.09 1.25
C ALA A 80 -27.76 5.19 1.79
N SER A 81 -28.32 6.01 0.91
CA SER A 81 -29.23 7.13 1.26
C SER A 81 -28.70 8.00 2.40
N ASP A 82 -29.28 7.87 3.58
CA ASP A 82 -29.02 8.71 4.76
C ASP A 82 -28.26 7.93 5.85
N CYS A 83 -27.85 6.69 5.56
CA CYS A 83 -27.12 5.84 6.50
C CYS A 83 -25.75 5.47 5.98
N GLN A 84 -24.81 5.40 6.90
CA GLN A 84 -23.47 4.87 6.68
C GLN A 84 -23.24 3.68 7.59
N TRP A 85 -22.62 2.63 7.07
CA TRP A 85 -22.05 1.55 7.86
C TRP A 85 -20.54 1.67 7.80
N ILE A 86 -19.91 1.61 8.95
CA ILE A 86 -18.47 1.76 9.09
C ILE A 86 -17.91 0.61 9.93
N ILE A 87 -16.64 0.30 9.72
CA ILE A 87 -15.87 -0.56 10.60
C ILE A 87 -15.08 0.34 11.55
N SER A 88 -15.17 0.05 12.85
CA SER A 88 -14.43 0.77 13.87
C SER A 88 -13.00 0.21 13.98
N ALA A 89 -12.01 1.08 13.96
CA ALA A 89 -10.60 0.69 14.12
C ALA A 89 -10.28 0.15 15.53
N LEU A 90 -11.18 0.38 16.48
CA LEU A 90 -10.98 -0.05 17.88
C LEU A 90 -11.18 -1.56 18.05
N ASP A 91 -12.20 -2.11 17.39
CA ASP A 91 -12.69 -3.47 17.62
C ASP A 91 -12.96 -4.27 16.34
N SER A 92 -12.76 -3.66 15.17
CA SER A 92 -13.08 -4.21 13.83
C SER A 92 -14.55 -4.67 13.70
N LYS A 93 -15.48 -4.03 14.43
CA LYS A 93 -16.92 -4.30 14.35
C LYS A 93 -17.63 -3.29 13.45
N VAL A 94 -18.81 -3.67 12.97
CA VAL A 94 -19.62 -2.85 12.07
C VAL A 94 -20.61 -2.01 12.87
N TYR A 95 -20.57 -0.71 12.64
CA TYR A 95 -21.47 0.27 13.24
C TYR A 95 -22.26 1.01 12.15
N ARG A 96 -23.54 1.25 12.43
CA ARG A 96 -24.39 2.12 11.64
C ARG A 96 -24.39 3.54 12.20
N ILE A 97 -24.22 4.52 11.33
CA ILE A 97 -24.38 5.94 11.64
C ILE A 97 -25.58 6.43 10.81
N GLY A 98 -26.67 6.75 11.49
CA GLY A 98 -27.88 7.34 10.90
C GLY A 98 -27.93 8.85 11.11
N PRO A 99 -29.09 9.48 10.83
CA PRO A 99 -29.29 10.93 10.98
C PRO A 99 -29.05 11.47 12.40
N SER A 100 -29.16 10.63 13.43
CA SER A 100 -28.85 11.01 14.83
C SER A 100 -27.35 11.17 15.10
N ALA A 101 -26.50 10.76 14.17
CA ALA A 101 -25.04 10.73 14.26
C ALA A 101 -24.45 9.87 15.41
N GLU A 102 -25.30 9.12 16.16
CA GLU A 102 -24.83 8.17 17.15
C GLU A 102 -24.53 6.82 16.48
N PRO A 103 -23.30 6.27 16.66
CA PRO A 103 -22.95 4.95 16.13
C PRO A 103 -23.69 3.85 16.91
N VAL A 104 -24.33 2.95 16.17
CA VAL A 104 -25.01 1.77 16.73
C VAL A 104 -24.38 0.52 16.13
N ALA A 105 -23.88 -0.38 16.96
CA ALA A 105 -23.36 -1.66 16.51
C ALA A 105 -24.47 -2.49 15.84
N VAL A 106 -24.19 -3.02 14.66
CA VAL A 106 -25.12 -3.86 13.88
C VAL A 106 -24.69 -5.33 13.81
N VAL A 107 -23.58 -5.66 14.47
CA VAL A 107 -23.04 -7.01 14.62
C VAL A 107 -22.79 -7.29 16.11
N PRO A 108 -22.67 -8.57 16.53
CA PRO A 108 -22.28 -8.90 17.89
C PRO A 108 -20.91 -8.32 18.25
N LEU A 109 -20.78 -7.70 19.41
CA LEU A 109 -19.51 -7.11 19.87
C LEU A 109 -18.61 -8.13 20.58
N GLU A 110 -19.17 -9.24 21.02
CA GLU A 110 -18.49 -10.24 21.86
C GLU A 110 -17.90 -11.41 21.05
N ASP A 111 -18.15 -11.46 19.72
CA ASP A 111 -17.55 -12.48 18.86
C ASP A 111 -16.08 -12.16 18.56
N GLU A 112 -15.32 -13.16 18.12
CA GLU A 112 -13.90 -13.02 17.78
C GLU A 112 -13.65 -12.56 16.32
N PHE A 113 -14.72 -12.35 15.53
CA PHE A 113 -14.59 -12.01 14.12
C PHE A 113 -14.09 -10.58 13.91
N LEU A 114 -13.16 -10.44 12.97
CA LEU A 114 -12.78 -9.16 12.38
C LEU A 114 -13.58 -8.97 11.08
N TYR A 115 -14.18 -7.79 10.90
CA TYR A 115 -14.99 -7.47 9.73
C TYR A 115 -14.24 -6.58 8.75
N GLY A 116 -14.51 -6.74 7.44
CA GLY A 116 -13.96 -5.96 6.35
C GLY A 116 -14.83 -6.02 5.10
N ASP A 117 -14.42 -5.29 4.08
CA ASP A 117 -14.96 -5.36 2.72
C ASP A 117 -16.49 -5.18 2.66
N LEU A 118 -16.98 -4.10 3.31
CA LEU A 118 -18.41 -3.77 3.38
C LEU A 118 -18.97 -3.45 1.99
N HIS A 119 -20.13 -3.99 1.68
CA HIS A 119 -20.87 -3.69 0.47
C HIS A 119 -22.37 -3.59 0.74
N ILE A 120 -23.02 -2.55 0.23
CA ILE A 120 -24.48 -2.36 0.30
C ILE A 120 -25.06 -2.29 -1.10
N ALA A 121 -26.06 -3.12 -1.40
CA ALA A 121 -26.83 -3.09 -2.63
C ALA A 121 -28.25 -3.59 -2.38
N ASP A 122 -29.23 -2.98 -2.99
CA ASP A 122 -30.66 -3.36 -2.89
C ASP A 122 -31.15 -3.50 -1.42
N GLY A 123 -30.60 -2.68 -0.51
CA GLY A 123 -30.92 -2.73 0.93
C GLY A 123 -30.28 -3.89 1.68
N ILE A 124 -29.37 -4.65 1.04
CA ILE A 124 -28.66 -5.80 1.61
C ILE A 124 -27.24 -5.38 1.94
N LEU A 125 -26.87 -5.47 3.23
CA LEU A 125 -25.52 -5.21 3.70
C LEU A 125 -24.75 -6.53 3.73
N LEU A 126 -23.64 -6.58 3.02
CA LEU A 126 -22.69 -7.69 2.97
C LEU A 126 -21.37 -7.28 3.58
N ALA A 127 -20.66 -8.25 4.15
CA ALA A 127 -19.29 -8.10 4.66
C ALA A 127 -18.54 -9.42 4.50
N VAL A 128 -17.22 -9.33 4.53
CA VAL A 128 -16.36 -10.46 4.87
C VAL A 128 -16.02 -10.36 6.35
N ARG A 129 -16.03 -11.50 7.06
CA ARG A 129 -15.49 -11.60 8.42
C ARG A 129 -14.55 -12.79 8.52
N GLY A 130 -13.54 -12.69 9.33
CA GLY A 130 -12.53 -13.74 9.44
C GLY A 130 -12.04 -13.95 10.87
N THR A 131 -11.49 -15.15 11.08
CA THR A 131 -10.71 -15.56 12.24
C THR A 131 -9.44 -16.25 11.77
N ASP A 132 -8.63 -16.75 12.69
CA ASP A 132 -7.47 -17.58 12.35
C ASP A 132 -7.83 -18.90 11.63
N SER A 133 -9.08 -19.37 11.72
CA SER A 133 -9.55 -20.63 11.14
C SER A 133 -10.10 -20.52 9.72
N GLY A 134 -10.44 -19.32 9.26
CA GLY A 134 -11.03 -19.12 7.92
C GLY A 134 -11.87 -17.85 7.85
N ASP A 135 -12.44 -17.62 6.68
CA ASP A 135 -13.30 -16.48 6.40
C ASP A 135 -14.74 -16.89 6.13
N GLU A 136 -15.64 -15.97 6.40
CA GLU A 136 -17.05 -16.06 6.07
C GLU A 136 -17.50 -14.80 5.31
N LEU A 137 -18.23 -14.99 4.22
CA LEU A 137 -19.01 -13.93 3.61
C LEU A 137 -20.38 -13.93 4.26
N VAL A 138 -20.80 -12.79 4.77
CA VAL A 138 -22.01 -12.68 5.58
C VAL A 138 -22.96 -11.59 5.07
N GLN A 139 -24.25 -11.82 5.29
CA GLN A 139 -25.28 -10.81 5.23
C GLN A 139 -25.57 -10.29 6.63
N ILE A 140 -25.52 -8.98 6.81
CA ILE A 140 -25.82 -8.28 8.05
C ILE A 140 -27.17 -7.57 7.89
N GLN A 141 -28.02 -7.62 8.91
CA GLN A 141 -29.22 -6.80 8.94
C GLN A 141 -28.82 -5.31 9.10
N PRO A 142 -29.19 -4.42 8.18
CA PRO A 142 -28.73 -3.03 8.18
C PRO A 142 -29.02 -2.25 9.47
N ASP A 143 -30.09 -2.61 10.17
CA ASP A 143 -30.50 -1.99 11.43
C ASP A 143 -30.00 -2.76 12.69
N GLY A 144 -29.22 -3.81 12.48
CA GLY A 144 -28.73 -4.70 13.55
C GLY A 144 -29.60 -5.93 13.76
N GLY A 145 -29.04 -6.95 14.36
CA GLY A 145 -29.68 -8.24 14.64
C GLY A 145 -28.88 -9.43 14.11
N ASP A 146 -29.54 -10.30 13.35
CA ASP A 146 -28.93 -11.54 12.86
C ASP A 146 -27.85 -11.27 11.81
N VAL A 147 -26.72 -11.96 11.96
CA VAL A 147 -25.66 -12.08 10.93
C VAL A 147 -25.80 -13.47 10.31
N ARG A 148 -26.08 -13.50 9.01
CA ARG A 148 -26.27 -14.73 8.26
C ARG A 148 -25.03 -15.08 7.46
N VAL A 149 -24.48 -16.26 7.66
CA VAL A 149 -23.39 -16.80 6.85
C VAL A 149 -23.95 -17.22 5.48
N LEU A 150 -23.30 -16.75 4.41
CA LEU A 150 -23.61 -17.07 3.02
C LEU A 150 -22.59 -18.08 2.45
N VAL A 151 -21.30 -17.81 2.66
CA VAL A 151 -20.18 -18.64 2.19
C VAL A 151 -19.19 -18.78 3.34
N THR A 152 -18.59 -19.97 3.47
CA THR A 152 -17.49 -20.24 4.41
C THR A 152 -16.30 -20.77 3.61
N SER A 153 -15.11 -20.27 3.87
CA SER A 153 -13.87 -20.74 3.27
C SER A 153 -12.80 -20.97 4.35
N PRO A 154 -12.05 -22.08 4.30
CA PRO A 154 -10.86 -22.24 5.14
C PRO A 154 -9.71 -21.34 4.68
N GLY A 155 -9.79 -20.80 3.46
CA GLY A 155 -8.93 -19.78 2.89
C GLY A 155 -9.46 -18.38 3.18
N PHE A 156 -9.41 -17.54 2.19
CA PHE A 156 -9.77 -16.14 2.25
C PHE A 156 -10.91 -15.82 1.29
N LEU A 157 -11.74 -14.87 1.70
CA LEU A 157 -12.83 -14.30 0.90
C LEU A 157 -12.64 -12.79 0.77
N GLY A 158 -13.15 -12.19 -0.31
CA GLY A 158 -13.08 -10.73 -0.50
C GLY A 158 -14.07 -10.22 -1.53
N ALA A 159 -14.19 -8.90 -1.56
CA ALA A 159 -14.89 -8.13 -2.59
C ALA A 159 -16.31 -8.63 -2.92
N PRO A 160 -17.23 -8.79 -1.96
CA PRO A 160 -18.61 -9.13 -2.26
C PRO A 160 -19.27 -8.02 -3.09
N ARG A 161 -19.94 -8.40 -4.18
CA ARG A 161 -20.62 -7.47 -5.09
C ARG A 161 -21.98 -8.04 -5.51
N LEU A 162 -23.05 -7.46 -4.99
CA LEU A 162 -24.41 -7.89 -5.30
C LEU A 162 -25.05 -6.96 -6.32
N ARG A 163 -25.68 -7.53 -7.34
CA ARG A 163 -26.53 -6.80 -8.29
C ARG A 163 -27.55 -7.72 -8.94
N GLY A 164 -28.80 -7.29 -9.01
CA GLY A 164 -29.85 -7.97 -9.76
C GLY A 164 -30.06 -9.43 -9.37
N GLY A 165 -29.85 -9.78 -8.09
CA GLY A 165 -29.97 -11.15 -7.61
C GLY A 165 -28.77 -12.05 -7.96
N VAL A 166 -27.62 -11.49 -8.35
CA VAL A 166 -26.36 -12.22 -8.52
C VAL A 166 -25.32 -11.66 -7.57
N LEU A 167 -24.74 -12.52 -6.74
CA LEU A 167 -23.63 -12.24 -5.85
C LEU A 167 -22.32 -12.68 -6.50
N ALA A 168 -21.40 -11.74 -6.69
CA ALA A 168 -20.02 -12.02 -7.06
C ALA A 168 -19.10 -11.83 -5.85
N TYR A 169 -18.04 -12.62 -5.72
CA TYR A 169 -17.05 -12.52 -4.66
C TYR A 169 -15.73 -13.19 -5.07
N LEU A 170 -14.65 -12.81 -4.40
CA LEU A 170 -13.33 -13.42 -4.56
C LEU A 170 -13.10 -14.52 -3.51
N GLU A 171 -12.39 -15.58 -3.92
CA GLU A 171 -11.90 -16.63 -3.03
C GLU A 171 -10.47 -17.03 -3.42
N TRP A 172 -9.61 -17.27 -2.42
CA TRP A 172 -8.27 -17.83 -2.61
C TRP A 172 -7.86 -18.73 -1.43
N GLY A 173 -6.92 -19.62 -1.68
CA GLY A 173 -6.47 -20.62 -0.70
C GLY A 173 -5.72 -20.02 0.48
N ALA A 174 -5.73 -20.72 1.63
CA ALA A 174 -4.98 -20.32 2.82
C ALA A 174 -3.45 -20.41 2.64
N ASP A 175 -2.99 -21.05 1.58
CA ASP A 175 -1.59 -21.23 1.19
C ASP A 175 -1.16 -20.33 0.02
N ARG A 176 -1.97 -19.33 -0.34
CA ARG A 176 -1.73 -18.43 -1.48
C ARG A 176 -2.00 -16.98 -1.10
N MET A 177 -1.30 -16.07 -1.79
CA MET A 177 -1.62 -14.65 -1.75
C MET A 177 -2.63 -14.30 -2.86
N PRO A 178 -3.48 -13.27 -2.65
CA PRO A 178 -4.50 -12.88 -3.63
C PRO A 178 -3.91 -12.40 -4.96
N TRP A 179 -2.67 -11.94 -4.97
CA TRP A 179 -1.97 -11.52 -6.19
C TRP A 179 -1.31 -12.68 -6.95
N ASP A 180 -1.27 -13.88 -6.39
CA ASP A 180 -0.74 -15.07 -7.06
C ASP A 180 -1.86 -15.93 -7.63
N CYS A 181 -2.95 -16.09 -6.87
CA CYS A 181 -4.05 -16.96 -7.23
C CYS A 181 -5.33 -16.50 -6.52
N ALA A 182 -6.25 -15.93 -7.24
CA ALA A 182 -7.60 -15.62 -6.72
C ALA A 182 -8.65 -15.93 -7.78
N GLN A 183 -9.77 -16.51 -7.36
CA GLN A 183 -10.90 -16.86 -8.22
C GLN A 183 -12.07 -15.91 -8.01
N LEU A 184 -12.70 -15.49 -9.08
CA LEU A 184 -13.95 -14.74 -9.08
C LEU A 184 -15.13 -15.71 -9.23
N HIS A 185 -15.97 -15.76 -8.22
CA HIS A 185 -17.19 -16.52 -8.21
C HIS A 185 -18.40 -15.65 -8.52
N ALA A 186 -19.41 -16.22 -9.16
CA ALA A 186 -20.74 -15.63 -9.28
C ALA A 186 -21.80 -16.69 -8.98
N THR A 187 -22.80 -16.33 -8.16
CA THR A 187 -23.88 -17.24 -7.74
C THR A 187 -25.21 -16.48 -7.69
N ASP A 188 -26.30 -17.18 -8.01
CA ASP A 188 -27.63 -16.63 -7.81
C ASP A 188 -27.86 -16.40 -6.31
N TYR A 189 -28.46 -15.26 -6.00
CA TYR A 189 -28.75 -14.81 -4.64
C TYR A 189 -30.20 -14.41 -4.49
N THR A 190 -30.87 -14.96 -3.49
CA THR A 190 -32.23 -14.53 -3.11
C THR A 190 -32.17 -13.56 -1.94
N THR A 191 -33.14 -12.66 -1.85
CA THR A 191 -33.26 -11.70 -0.71
C THR A 191 -33.33 -12.41 0.65
N GLY A 192 -33.72 -13.68 0.68
CA GLY A 192 -33.68 -14.53 1.86
C GLY A 192 -32.30 -15.08 2.20
N GLY A 193 -31.23 -14.70 1.47
CA GLY A 193 -29.86 -15.16 1.72
C GLY A 193 -29.60 -16.61 1.31
N GLN A 194 -30.40 -17.17 0.39
CA GLN A 194 -30.12 -18.48 -0.20
C GLN A 194 -29.30 -18.29 -1.47
N LEU A 195 -28.22 -19.06 -1.56
CA LEU A 195 -27.36 -19.10 -2.74
C LEU A 195 -27.79 -20.26 -3.65
N GLY A 196 -27.83 -19.98 -4.96
CA GLY A 196 -28.02 -20.97 -6.00
C GLY A 196 -26.71 -21.68 -6.37
N ALA A 197 -26.70 -22.31 -7.55
CA ALA A 197 -25.47 -22.89 -8.09
C ALA A 197 -24.46 -21.79 -8.42
N GLY A 198 -23.29 -21.85 -7.78
CA GLY A 198 -22.17 -20.97 -8.08
C GLY A 198 -21.37 -21.45 -9.28
N ARG A 199 -20.67 -20.52 -9.93
CA ARG A 199 -19.69 -20.79 -10.99
C ARG A 199 -18.45 -19.94 -10.78
N VAL A 200 -17.29 -20.46 -11.16
CA VAL A 200 -16.08 -19.67 -11.32
C VAL A 200 -16.22 -18.88 -12.62
N VAL A 201 -16.09 -17.56 -12.55
CA VAL A 201 -16.12 -16.64 -13.69
C VAL A 201 -14.74 -16.52 -14.30
N ALA A 202 -13.72 -16.34 -13.47
CA ALA A 202 -12.34 -16.14 -13.87
C ALA A 202 -11.40 -16.49 -12.71
N GLY A 203 -10.11 -16.60 -12.97
CA GLY A 203 -9.10 -16.92 -11.96
C GLY A 203 -8.79 -18.41 -11.89
N GLY A 204 -7.67 -18.72 -11.26
CA GLY A 204 -7.19 -20.08 -11.14
C GLY A 204 -5.78 -20.17 -10.58
N GLU A 205 -5.15 -21.33 -10.67
CA GLU A 205 -3.84 -21.59 -10.06
C GLU A 205 -2.73 -20.66 -10.54
N HIS A 206 -2.84 -20.14 -11.77
CA HIS A 206 -1.85 -19.25 -12.37
C HIS A 206 -2.43 -17.89 -12.79
N GLU A 207 -3.55 -17.51 -12.20
CA GLU A 207 -4.24 -16.28 -12.50
C GLU A 207 -4.76 -15.63 -11.23
N SER A 208 -4.45 -14.36 -11.05
CA SER A 208 -5.00 -13.51 -10.01
C SER A 208 -6.11 -12.64 -10.59
N VAL A 209 -7.31 -12.74 -10.01
CA VAL A 209 -8.45 -11.87 -10.33
C VAL A 209 -8.73 -10.98 -9.13
N VAL A 210 -8.83 -9.67 -9.37
CA VAL A 210 -9.02 -8.67 -8.30
C VAL A 210 -10.04 -7.60 -8.71
N GLN A 211 -10.54 -6.86 -7.72
CA GLN A 211 -11.39 -5.68 -7.90
C GLN A 211 -12.66 -5.92 -8.77
N PRO A 212 -13.50 -6.94 -8.48
CA PRO A 212 -14.73 -7.13 -9.23
C PRO A 212 -15.70 -5.98 -8.98
N ALA A 213 -16.40 -5.55 -10.04
CA ALA A 213 -17.48 -4.56 -9.95
C ALA A 213 -18.51 -4.76 -11.07
N TRP A 214 -19.77 -4.50 -10.76
CA TRP A 214 -20.84 -4.54 -11.76
C TRP A 214 -20.85 -3.25 -12.57
N GLY A 215 -20.78 -3.35 -13.88
CA GLY A 215 -20.92 -2.24 -14.80
C GLY A 215 -22.39 -1.80 -14.96
N PRO A 216 -22.64 -0.59 -15.47
CA PRO A 216 -24.00 -0.09 -15.72
C PRO A 216 -24.80 -0.97 -16.69
N ASP A 217 -24.12 -1.65 -17.60
CA ASP A 217 -24.67 -2.60 -18.59
C ASP A 217 -25.08 -3.97 -17.98
N GLY A 218 -24.83 -4.20 -16.69
CA GLY A 218 -25.10 -5.45 -16.02
C GLY A 218 -24.00 -6.51 -16.16
N SER A 219 -22.93 -6.21 -16.89
CA SER A 219 -21.75 -7.06 -16.98
C SER A 219 -20.89 -6.97 -15.72
N LEU A 220 -20.17 -8.04 -15.40
CA LEU A 220 -19.19 -8.05 -14.31
C LEU A 220 -17.81 -7.70 -14.87
N TYR A 221 -17.20 -6.66 -14.31
CA TYR A 221 -15.86 -6.22 -14.67
C TYR A 221 -14.88 -6.63 -13.57
N PHE A 222 -13.63 -6.88 -13.93
CA PHE A 222 -12.57 -7.26 -12.99
C PHE A 222 -11.18 -7.05 -13.63
N LEU A 223 -10.15 -6.94 -12.79
CA LEU A 223 -8.77 -7.02 -13.25
C LEU A 223 -8.29 -8.47 -13.19
N SER A 224 -7.54 -8.91 -14.22
CA SER A 224 -6.93 -10.23 -14.29
C SER A 224 -5.52 -10.13 -14.85
N ASP A 225 -4.58 -10.88 -14.27
CA ASP A 225 -3.17 -10.91 -14.70
C ASP A 225 -2.83 -12.09 -15.62
N ARG A 226 -3.84 -12.73 -16.25
CA ARG A 226 -3.70 -13.91 -17.15
C ARG A 226 -2.73 -13.69 -18.32
N THR A 227 -2.52 -12.45 -18.73
CA THR A 227 -1.57 -12.07 -19.79
C THR A 227 -0.20 -11.64 -19.26
N GLY A 228 0.03 -11.78 -17.96
CA GLY A 228 1.23 -11.30 -17.27
C GLY A 228 1.09 -9.89 -16.67
N TRP A 229 -0.02 -9.20 -16.91
CA TRP A 229 -0.32 -7.86 -16.40
C TRP A 229 -1.77 -7.78 -15.95
N TRP A 230 -2.06 -7.12 -14.83
CA TRP A 230 -3.44 -6.86 -14.41
C TRP A 230 -4.13 -5.92 -15.38
N ASN A 231 -4.90 -6.50 -16.29
CA ASN A 231 -5.71 -5.75 -17.25
C ASN A 231 -7.20 -5.87 -16.95
N LEU A 232 -7.99 -4.93 -17.46
CA LEU A 232 -9.44 -4.91 -17.27
C LEU A 232 -10.13 -5.86 -18.24
N TYR A 233 -10.97 -6.74 -17.67
CA TYR A 233 -11.84 -7.67 -18.38
C TYR A 233 -13.30 -7.40 -18.03
N ARG A 234 -14.19 -7.83 -18.92
CA ARG A 234 -15.64 -7.81 -18.76
C ARG A 234 -16.18 -9.24 -18.98
N TRP A 235 -17.15 -9.61 -18.18
CA TRP A 235 -17.88 -10.86 -18.34
C TRP A 235 -19.39 -10.60 -18.43
N ASP A 236 -20.05 -11.07 -19.52
CA ASP A 236 -21.49 -11.00 -19.79
C ASP A 236 -22.08 -12.38 -20.11
N GLY A 237 -21.40 -13.45 -19.68
CA GLY A 237 -21.59 -14.84 -20.05
C GLY A 237 -20.41 -15.38 -20.86
N ALA A 238 -19.60 -14.47 -21.43
CA ALA A 238 -18.30 -14.72 -22.02
C ALA A 238 -17.30 -13.67 -21.55
N GLU A 239 -16.02 -13.99 -21.55
CA GLU A 239 -14.95 -13.05 -21.15
C GLU A 239 -14.48 -12.21 -22.33
N HIS A 240 -14.31 -10.92 -22.08
CA HIS A 240 -13.82 -9.95 -23.07
C HIS A 240 -12.74 -9.06 -22.45
N ALA A 241 -11.58 -8.95 -23.09
CA ALA A 241 -10.58 -7.97 -22.71
C ALA A 241 -11.08 -6.56 -23.08
N VAL A 242 -11.06 -5.63 -22.12
CA VAL A 242 -11.53 -4.25 -22.34
C VAL A 242 -10.39 -3.37 -22.85
N ALA A 243 -9.21 -3.49 -22.25
CA ALA A 243 -8.07 -2.63 -22.59
C ALA A 243 -6.74 -3.35 -22.36
N PRO A 244 -6.42 -4.41 -23.14
CA PRO A 244 -5.18 -5.17 -22.95
C PRO A 244 -3.95 -4.30 -23.20
N MET A 245 -2.98 -4.33 -22.28
CA MET A 245 -1.74 -3.56 -22.35
C MET A 245 -0.63 -4.23 -21.55
N ASP A 246 0.63 -3.91 -21.87
CA ASP A 246 1.81 -4.35 -21.12
C ASP A 246 2.05 -3.38 -19.94
N ALA A 247 1.08 -3.29 -19.05
CA ALA A 247 1.10 -2.49 -17.83
C ALA A 247 0.02 -2.98 -16.86
N ASP A 248 0.24 -2.80 -15.55
CA ASP A 248 -0.73 -3.15 -14.53
C ASP A 248 -1.79 -2.04 -14.36
N CYS A 249 -3.06 -2.41 -14.37
CA CYS A 249 -4.18 -1.47 -14.13
C CYS A 249 -4.58 -1.39 -12.64
N GLY A 250 -3.78 -1.92 -11.75
CA GLY A 250 -3.98 -1.85 -10.30
C GLY A 250 -2.79 -2.43 -9.55
N PRO A 251 -2.61 -2.08 -8.27
CA PRO A 251 -1.56 -2.63 -7.41
C PRO A 251 -1.92 -4.02 -6.88
N ALA A 252 -0.95 -4.67 -6.21
CA ALA A 252 -1.20 -5.86 -5.42
C ALA A 252 -2.23 -5.56 -4.30
N PRO A 253 -3.25 -6.40 -4.10
CA PRO A 253 -4.33 -6.16 -3.16
C PRO A 253 -3.93 -6.50 -1.72
N TRP A 254 -3.16 -5.64 -1.07
CA TRP A 254 -2.84 -5.76 0.35
C TRP A 254 -4.05 -5.50 1.24
N GLU A 255 -4.95 -4.61 0.83
CA GLU A 255 -6.14 -4.20 1.54
C GLU A 255 -7.40 -4.51 0.72
N GLY A 256 -8.53 -4.71 1.38
CA GLY A 256 -9.83 -4.75 0.73
C GLY A 256 -10.25 -3.39 0.16
N GLY A 257 -11.32 -3.37 -0.64
CA GLY A 257 -11.95 -2.13 -1.10
C GLY A 257 -11.22 -1.39 -2.23
N TYR A 258 -10.11 -1.88 -2.77
CA TYR A 258 -9.47 -1.27 -3.95
C TYR A 258 -10.41 -1.26 -5.15
N GLN A 259 -10.42 -0.15 -5.89
CA GLN A 259 -11.20 0.03 -7.10
C GLN A 259 -10.45 0.97 -8.06
N SER A 260 -9.60 0.42 -8.90
CA SER A 260 -8.71 1.16 -9.82
C SER A 260 -9.38 1.62 -11.11
N TYR A 261 -10.67 1.41 -11.28
CA TYR A 261 -11.43 1.83 -12.46
C TYR A 261 -12.86 2.26 -12.11
N ALA A 262 -13.47 3.06 -12.98
CA ALA A 262 -14.85 3.53 -12.86
C ALA A 262 -15.53 3.65 -14.21
N HIS A 263 -16.83 3.37 -14.27
CA HIS A 263 -17.64 3.52 -15.47
C HIS A 263 -18.10 4.98 -15.64
N LEU A 264 -17.82 5.54 -16.80
CA LEU A 264 -18.22 6.91 -17.17
C LEU A 264 -19.49 6.90 -18.02
N PRO A 265 -20.22 8.04 -18.11
CA PRO A 265 -21.31 8.18 -19.05
C PRO A 265 -20.89 7.84 -20.48
N GLY A 266 -21.80 7.22 -21.25
CA GLY A 266 -21.52 6.83 -22.64
C GLY A 266 -20.72 5.54 -22.81
N GLY A 267 -20.63 4.70 -21.76
CA GLY A 267 -20.00 3.37 -21.82
C GLY A 267 -18.48 3.38 -21.76
N ALA A 268 -17.86 4.54 -21.55
CA ALA A 268 -16.42 4.63 -21.34
C ALA A 268 -16.02 4.15 -19.92
N VAL A 269 -14.78 3.74 -19.75
CA VAL A 269 -14.19 3.37 -18.45
C VAL A 269 -12.94 4.20 -18.21
N ALA A 270 -12.85 4.82 -17.04
CA ALA A 270 -11.61 5.42 -16.55
C ALA A 270 -10.88 4.40 -15.68
N LEU A 271 -9.57 4.27 -15.82
CA LEU A 271 -8.75 3.34 -15.04
C LEU A 271 -7.35 3.90 -14.77
N THR A 272 -6.73 3.44 -13.69
CA THR A 272 -5.32 3.70 -13.44
C THR A 272 -4.45 2.74 -14.25
N VAL A 273 -3.29 3.22 -14.71
CA VAL A 273 -2.29 2.41 -15.40
C VAL A 273 -0.94 2.69 -14.76
N HIS A 274 -0.27 1.65 -14.30
CA HIS A 274 1.01 1.70 -13.61
C HIS A 274 2.13 1.23 -14.53
N ASP A 275 3.23 1.98 -14.58
CA ASP A 275 4.46 1.61 -15.28
C ASP A 275 5.65 1.54 -14.30
N GLY A 276 5.48 0.86 -13.18
CA GLY A 276 6.39 0.86 -12.06
C GLY A 276 6.13 2.07 -11.15
N PHE A 277 6.95 3.10 -11.18
CA PHE A 277 6.84 4.27 -10.30
C PHE A 277 5.68 5.20 -10.58
N ARG A 278 5.22 5.26 -11.83
CA ARG A 278 4.21 6.22 -12.28
C ARG A 278 2.85 5.56 -12.44
N ALA A 279 1.83 6.18 -11.85
CA ALA A 279 0.44 5.87 -12.13
C ALA A 279 -0.20 6.97 -12.96
N ARG A 280 -0.92 6.61 -14.03
CA ARG A 280 -1.60 7.49 -14.97
C ARG A 280 -3.08 7.18 -15.02
N LEU A 281 -3.91 8.19 -15.27
CA LEU A 281 -5.31 8.00 -15.57
C LEU A 281 -5.48 7.79 -17.08
N VAL A 282 -6.15 6.71 -17.46
CA VAL A 282 -6.49 6.40 -18.86
C VAL A 282 -8.00 6.24 -18.98
N THR A 283 -8.59 6.78 -20.01
CA THR A 283 -9.99 6.52 -20.37
C THR A 283 -10.06 5.63 -21.60
N VAL A 284 -10.93 4.64 -21.55
CA VAL A 284 -11.18 3.70 -22.65
C VAL A 284 -12.65 3.86 -23.09
N SER A 285 -12.87 4.21 -24.35
CA SER A 285 -14.20 4.29 -24.92
C SER A 285 -14.82 2.89 -25.11
N GLU A 286 -16.13 2.81 -25.29
CA GLU A 286 -16.82 1.55 -25.62
C GLU A 286 -16.23 0.87 -26.86
N GLY A 287 -15.72 1.65 -27.82
CA GLY A 287 -15.02 1.15 -29.01
C GLY A 287 -13.56 0.77 -28.80
N GLY A 288 -13.03 0.78 -27.54
CA GLY A 288 -11.67 0.40 -27.22
C GLY A 288 -10.60 1.49 -27.46
N SER A 289 -10.98 2.68 -27.92
CA SER A 289 -10.06 3.80 -28.09
C SER A 289 -9.61 4.33 -26.73
N ARG A 290 -8.29 4.55 -26.58
CA ARG A 290 -7.68 5.03 -25.34
C ARG A 290 -7.34 6.50 -25.43
N THR A 291 -7.58 7.22 -24.34
CA THR A 291 -7.17 8.61 -24.17
C THR A 291 -6.49 8.76 -22.81
N GLU A 292 -5.39 9.46 -22.75
CA GLU A 292 -4.70 9.81 -21.53
C GLU A 292 -4.81 11.33 -21.33
N PRO A 293 -5.68 11.81 -20.43
CA PRO A 293 -5.78 13.23 -20.14
C PRO A 293 -4.50 13.73 -19.45
N ASP A 294 -3.95 14.86 -19.91
CA ASP A 294 -2.76 15.46 -19.32
C ASP A 294 -3.11 16.10 -17.96
N THR A 295 -2.96 15.33 -16.90
CA THR A 295 -3.27 15.76 -15.53
C THR A 295 -2.04 16.29 -14.79
N GLY A 296 -0.84 16.04 -15.27
CA GLY A 296 0.42 16.25 -14.54
C GLY A 296 0.60 15.33 -13.31
N LEU A 297 -0.39 14.49 -12.96
CA LEU A 297 -0.28 13.54 -11.84
C LEU A 297 0.70 12.42 -12.18
N THR A 298 1.42 11.98 -11.16
CA THR A 298 2.42 10.92 -11.30
C THR A 298 2.17 9.74 -10.37
N SER A 299 1.31 9.91 -9.37
CA SER A 299 0.89 8.85 -8.46
C SER A 299 -0.62 8.95 -8.24
N LEU A 300 -1.30 7.82 -8.31
CA LEU A 300 -2.74 7.67 -8.05
C LEU A 300 -2.92 6.51 -7.07
N LYS A 301 -3.72 6.73 -6.02
CA LYS A 301 -4.15 5.62 -5.16
C LYS A 301 -5.18 4.77 -5.90
N PRO A 302 -5.33 3.47 -5.54
CA PRO A 302 -6.23 2.54 -6.22
C PRO A 302 -7.71 2.77 -5.88
N TYR A 303 -8.15 4.02 -5.95
CA TYR A 303 -9.53 4.43 -5.67
C TYR A 303 -9.99 5.43 -6.75
N VAL A 304 -10.70 4.92 -7.72
CA VAL A 304 -11.24 5.69 -8.85
C VAL A 304 -12.76 5.66 -8.81
N ALA A 305 -13.41 6.81 -8.87
CA ALA A 305 -14.86 6.88 -8.90
C ALA A 305 -15.37 7.86 -9.99
N ALA A 306 -16.48 7.54 -10.61
CA ALA A 306 -17.17 8.47 -11.50
C ALA A 306 -18.03 9.45 -10.69
N HIS A 307 -17.93 10.74 -10.97
CA HIS A 307 -18.68 11.78 -10.27
C HIS A 307 -19.03 12.93 -11.21
N ASP A 308 -20.33 13.12 -11.47
CA ASP A 308 -20.85 14.22 -12.31
C ASP A 308 -20.13 14.37 -13.66
N GLY A 309 -19.83 13.26 -14.33
CA GLY A 309 -19.14 13.23 -15.62
C GLY A 309 -17.62 13.42 -15.54
N LYS A 310 -17.07 13.66 -14.37
CA LYS A 310 -15.63 13.69 -14.06
C LYS A 310 -15.17 12.39 -13.40
N VAL A 311 -13.86 12.24 -13.24
CA VAL A 311 -13.22 11.12 -12.54
C VAL A 311 -12.66 11.62 -11.21
N ALA A 312 -13.17 11.07 -10.11
CA ALA A 312 -12.61 11.33 -8.79
C ALA A 312 -11.42 10.40 -8.52
N VAL A 313 -10.30 10.96 -8.07
CA VAL A 313 -9.06 10.25 -7.75
C VAL A 313 -8.40 10.83 -6.51
N ILE A 314 -7.51 10.05 -5.88
CA ILE A 314 -6.53 10.56 -4.92
C ILE A 314 -5.19 10.58 -5.63
N GLY A 315 -4.72 11.78 -5.98
CA GLY A 315 -3.56 11.97 -6.84
C GLY A 315 -2.46 12.82 -6.21
N ALA A 316 -1.21 12.59 -6.63
CA ALA A 316 -0.02 13.30 -6.17
C ALA A 316 0.98 13.55 -7.31
N THR A 317 1.96 14.41 -7.04
CA THR A 317 3.14 14.66 -7.88
C THR A 317 4.43 14.63 -7.03
N PRO A 318 5.63 14.64 -7.61
CA PRO A 318 6.87 14.75 -6.85
C PRO A 318 6.99 16.05 -6.00
N GLU A 319 6.16 17.04 -6.28
CA GLU A 319 6.17 18.34 -5.61
C GLU A 319 4.92 18.58 -4.75
N ARG A 320 3.97 17.63 -4.78
CA ARG A 320 2.66 17.77 -4.14
C ARG A 320 2.25 16.48 -3.45
N THR A 321 1.83 16.60 -2.19
CA THR A 321 1.23 15.50 -1.43
C THR A 321 -0.10 15.05 -2.04
N PRO A 322 -0.56 13.82 -1.74
CA PRO A 322 -1.86 13.34 -2.21
C PRO A 322 -3.02 14.27 -1.83
N ALA A 323 -3.95 14.45 -2.77
CA ALA A 323 -5.18 15.22 -2.62
C ALA A 323 -6.36 14.49 -3.31
N VAL A 324 -7.60 14.76 -2.85
CA VAL A 324 -8.81 14.32 -3.55
C VAL A 324 -9.10 15.30 -4.68
N LEU A 325 -9.15 14.79 -5.89
CA LEU A 325 -9.23 15.57 -7.13
C LEU A 325 -10.38 15.05 -8.00
N LEU A 326 -11.05 15.97 -8.68
CA LEU A 326 -11.92 15.67 -9.81
C LEU A 326 -11.16 16.00 -11.10
N VAL A 327 -11.01 15.01 -11.95
CA VAL A 327 -10.32 15.11 -13.24
C VAL A 327 -11.35 15.16 -14.35
N ASP A 328 -11.27 16.16 -15.22
CA ASP A 328 -11.98 16.13 -16.49
C ASP A 328 -11.35 15.05 -17.41
N PRO A 329 -12.12 14.02 -17.82
CA PRO A 329 -11.55 12.90 -18.57
C PRO A 329 -11.15 13.25 -20.02
N VAL A 330 -11.48 14.45 -20.50
CA VAL A 330 -11.21 14.90 -21.87
C VAL A 330 -9.96 15.78 -21.94
N ASN A 331 -9.87 16.79 -21.07
CA ASN A 331 -8.82 17.80 -21.11
C ASN A 331 -7.80 17.70 -19.95
N GLY A 332 -8.04 16.84 -18.95
CA GLY A 332 -7.16 16.67 -17.81
C GLY A 332 -7.24 17.75 -16.73
N GLU A 333 -8.19 18.70 -16.87
CA GLU A 333 -8.36 19.77 -15.86
C GLU A 333 -8.68 19.20 -14.49
N LEU A 334 -7.98 19.73 -13.46
CA LEU A 334 -8.09 19.29 -12.08
C LEU A 334 -8.92 20.28 -11.25
N ASP A 335 -9.92 19.76 -10.53
CA ASP A 335 -10.67 20.48 -9.50
C ASP A 335 -10.39 19.83 -8.13
N GLU A 336 -9.68 20.54 -7.25
CA GLU A 336 -9.29 20.01 -5.95
C GLU A 336 -10.43 20.12 -4.94
N ARG A 337 -10.72 19.00 -4.28
CA ARG A 337 -11.81 18.87 -3.29
C ARG A 337 -11.32 18.93 -1.84
N THR A 338 -10.02 18.85 -1.63
CA THR A 338 -9.36 18.94 -0.32
C THR A 338 -8.44 20.15 -0.27
N ASP A 339 -8.32 20.77 0.90
CA ASP A 339 -7.41 21.90 1.06
C ASP A 339 -5.95 21.43 1.12
N SER A 340 -5.25 21.48 -0.02
CA SER A 340 -3.83 21.16 -0.12
C SER A 340 -2.91 22.28 0.36
N ALA A 341 -3.45 23.42 0.80
CA ALA A 341 -2.64 24.55 1.28
C ALA A 341 -1.74 24.14 2.46
N ALA A 342 -2.20 23.17 3.27
CA ALA A 342 -1.41 22.57 4.36
C ALA A 342 -0.20 21.75 3.88
N GLY A 343 -0.18 21.30 2.62
CA GLY A 343 0.88 20.47 2.02
C GLY A 343 1.87 21.22 1.13
N ARG A 344 1.71 22.54 0.93
CA ARG A 344 2.65 23.31 0.12
C ARG A 344 3.91 23.62 0.93
N CYS A 345 4.98 22.88 0.64
CA CYS A 345 6.30 23.23 1.15
C CYS A 345 6.90 24.34 0.27
N HIS A 346 7.32 25.43 0.88
CA HIS A 346 8.07 26.50 0.21
C HIS A 346 9.57 26.20 0.12
N ARG A 347 9.99 24.96 0.40
CA ARG A 347 11.40 24.53 0.38
C ARG A 347 11.78 23.97 -0.98
N VAL A 348 13.07 24.00 -1.27
CA VAL A 348 13.61 23.32 -2.46
C VAL A 348 13.41 21.81 -2.31
N ILE A 349 12.63 21.24 -3.22
CA ILE A 349 12.33 19.81 -3.27
C ILE A 349 13.27 19.16 -4.29
N SER A 350 13.90 18.06 -3.92
CA SER A 350 14.63 17.20 -4.84
C SER A 350 13.63 16.39 -5.66
N ALA A 351 13.39 16.80 -6.90
CA ALA A 351 12.58 16.02 -7.83
C ALA A 351 13.34 14.78 -8.29
N PRO A 352 12.72 13.59 -8.25
CA PRO A 352 13.39 12.35 -8.64
C PRO A 352 13.56 12.23 -10.16
N SER A 353 14.62 11.52 -10.57
CA SER A 353 14.77 10.99 -11.92
C SER A 353 14.60 9.47 -11.91
N VAL A 354 13.83 8.94 -12.87
CA VAL A 354 13.73 7.49 -13.09
C VAL A 354 14.98 7.03 -13.84
N ARG A 355 15.69 6.05 -13.28
CA ARG A 355 16.93 5.48 -13.81
C ARG A 355 16.78 3.96 -13.94
N THR A 356 17.66 3.36 -14.71
CA THR A 356 17.70 1.90 -14.92
C THR A 356 19.13 1.41 -14.86
N VAL A 357 19.33 0.25 -14.23
CA VAL A 357 20.61 -0.47 -14.19
C VAL A 357 20.38 -1.95 -14.50
N ARG A 358 21.38 -2.62 -15.02
CA ARG A 358 21.33 -4.06 -15.28
C ARG A 358 21.80 -4.84 -14.04
N SER A 359 20.98 -5.79 -13.56
CA SER A 359 21.28 -6.66 -12.43
C SER A 359 20.86 -8.09 -12.75
N GLY A 360 21.75 -9.07 -12.62
CA GLY A 360 21.45 -10.50 -12.86
C GLY A 360 20.80 -10.82 -14.22
N GLY A 361 20.99 -9.96 -15.22
CA GLY A 361 20.30 -10.11 -16.52
C GLY A 361 18.93 -9.42 -16.61
N THR A 362 18.45 -8.77 -15.55
CA THR A 362 17.18 -8.03 -15.47
C THR A 362 17.43 -6.53 -15.44
N ASP A 363 16.54 -5.73 -16.03
CA ASP A 363 16.55 -4.28 -15.94
C ASP A 363 15.87 -3.84 -14.64
N ILE A 364 16.66 -3.29 -13.72
CA ILE A 364 16.17 -2.77 -12.43
C ILE A 364 16.03 -1.27 -12.53
N ARG A 365 14.81 -0.79 -12.26
CA ARG A 365 14.50 0.63 -12.24
C ARG A 365 14.62 1.17 -10.81
N PHE A 366 15.00 2.43 -10.70
CA PHE A 366 15.06 3.12 -9.40
C PHE A 366 14.78 4.61 -9.56
N LEU A 367 14.28 5.23 -8.49
CA LEU A 367 14.16 6.68 -8.38
C LEU A 367 15.44 7.23 -7.75
N LEU A 368 16.09 8.17 -8.44
CA LEU A 368 17.25 8.88 -7.88
C LEU A 368 16.85 10.31 -7.52
N HIS A 369 16.93 10.63 -6.24
CA HIS A 369 16.79 11.98 -5.68
C HIS A 369 18.18 12.53 -5.41
N ALA A 370 18.61 13.51 -6.21
CA ALA A 370 19.89 14.17 -6.02
C ALA A 370 19.80 15.27 -4.95
N PRO A 371 20.88 15.55 -4.20
CA PRO A 371 20.88 16.69 -3.28
C PRO A 371 20.75 18.01 -4.04
N PRO A 372 20.14 19.05 -3.46
CA PRO A 372 19.89 20.33 -4.15
C PRO A 372 21.14 21.00 -4.73
N ASN A 373 22.30 20.79 -4.10
CA ASN A 373 23.56 21.40 -4.51
C ASN A 373 24.27 20.61 -5.65
N GLY A 374 23.76 19.44 -6.02
CA GLY A 374 24.38 18.57 -7.02
C GLY A 374 25.75 18.02 -6.58
N GLY A 375 26.42 17.31 -7.51
CA GLY A 375 27.75 16.72 -7.30
C GLY A 375 27.73 15.37 -6.55
N PRO A 376 28.92 14.76 -6.35
CA PRO A 376 29.03 13.53 -5.57
C PRO A 376 28.55 13.72 -4.14
N ALA A 377 27.75 12.75 -3.63
CA ALA A 377 27.10 12.85 -2.35
C ALA A 377 27.15 11.50 -1.58
N PRO A 378 27.04 11.50 -0.25
CA PRO A 378 26.69 10.30 0.49
C PRO A 378 25.40 9.69 -0.11
N LEU A 379 25.40 8.39 -0.38
CA LEU A 379 24.28 7.69 -1.00
C LEU A 379 23.51 6.87 0.03
N LEU A 380 22.19 7.03 0.06
CA LEU A 380 21.28 6.15 0.78
C LEU A 380 20.46 5.34 -0.22
N VAL A 381 20.71 4.05 -0.31
CA VAL A 381 19.89 3.11 -1.09
C VAL A 381 18.76 2.62 -0.19
N ARG A 382 17.52 2.75 -0.65
CA ARG A 382 16.33 2.34 0.11
C ARG A 382 15.64 1.15 -0.54
N ALA A 383 15.49 0.08 0.25
CA ALA A 383 14.68 -1.08 -0.08
C ALA A 383 13.28 -0.90 0.55
N HIS A 384 12.24 -0.86 -0.30
CA HIS A 384 10.86 -0.68 0.17
C HIS A 384 10.36 -1.90 0.96
N PRO A 385 9.34 -1.75 1.84
CA PRO A 385 8.68 -2.86 2.51
C PRO A 385 7.85 -3.70 1.52
N GLY A 386 7.24 -4.75 1.99
CA GLY A 386 6.36 -5.59 1.22
C GLY A 386 6.86 -7.02 1.13
N PRO A 387 7.64 -7.50 0.19
CA PRO A 387 8.30 -6.88 -0.95
C PRO A 387 7.42 -6.71 -2.19
N THR A 388 6.24 -7.34 -2.22
CA THR A 388 5.24 -7.19 -3.27
C THR A 388 4.51 -5.85 -3.09
N ASP A 389 5.24 -4.77 -3.26
CA ASP A 389 4.79 -3.37 -3.11
C ASP A 389 5.45 -2.52 -4.21
N ASP A 390 5.17 -1.23 -4.26
CA ASP A 390 5.76 -0.31 -5.22
C ASP A 390 6.36 0.92 -4.56
N VAL A 391 7.20 1.63 -5.31
CA VAL A 391 7.72 2.95 -4.94
C VAL A 391 7.00 3.99 -5.80
N PRO A 392 6.01 4.71 -5.27
CA PRO A 392 5.25 5.66 -6.07
C PRO A 392 6.04 6.94 -6.34
N LEU A 393 5.96 7.44 -7.58
CA LEU A 393 6.57 8.71 -7.98
C LEU A 393 5.77 9.89 -7.40
N ARG A 394 6.01 10.21 -6.14
CA ARG A 394 5.34 11.29 -5.39
C ARG A 394 6.27 11.94 -4.39
N LEU A 395 5.82 13.06 -3.84
CA LEU A 395 6.52 13.71 -2.74
C LEU A 395 6.59 12.79 -1.50
N ASP A 396 7.80 12.47 -1.06
CA ASP A 396 8.08 11.76 0.18
C ASP A 396 8.96 12.62 1.10
N TRP A 397 8.43 12.97 2.25
CA TRP A 397 9.12 13.87 3.17
C TRP A 397 10.32 13.23 3.87
N THR A 398 10.33 11.92 4.04
CA THR A 398 11.49 11.19 4.57
C THR A 398 12.65 11.26 3.58
N THR A 399 12.38 11.09 2.30
CA THR A 399 13.38 11.27 1.24
C THR A 399 13.88 12.71 1.18
N GLN A 400 12.97 13.70 1.27
CA GLN A 400 13.35 15.13 1.31
C GLN A 400 14.16 15.49 2.56
N PHE A 401 13.94 14.82 3.68
CA PHE A 401 14.74 14.99 4.90
C PHE A 401 16.21 14.65 4.67
N PHE A 402 16.51 13.53 3.99
CA PHE A 402 17.88 13.15 3.67
C PHE A 402 18.49 14.01 2.58
N THR A 403 17.77 14.31 1.50
CA THR A 403 18.30 15.14 0.40
C THR A 403 18.60 16.56 0.87
N SER A 404 17.80 17.14 1.78
CA SER A 404 18.08 18.45 2.37
C SER A 404 19.36 18.49 3.22
N ARG A 405 19.90 17.34 3.61
CA ARG A 405 21.17 17.15 4.33
C ARG A 405 22.35 16.79 3.42
N GLY A 406 22.12 16.83 2.11
CA GLY A 406 23.16 16.57 1.13
C GLY A 406 23.32 15.10 0.74
N PHE A 407 22.41 14.21 1.14
CA PHE A 407 22.38 12.82 0.65
C PHE A 407 21.78 12.75 -0.75
N ALA A 408 22.31 11.87 -1.59
CA ALA A 408 21.56 11.28 -2.68
C ALA A 408 20.74 10.11 -2.13
N VAL A 409 19.48 9.96 -2.57
CA VAL A 409 18.63 8.84 -2.16
C VAL A 409 18.21 8.07 -3.41
N ALA A 410 18.44 6.75 -3.42
CA ALA A 410 18.02 5.84 -4.47
C ALA A 410 16.96 4.87 -3.93
N GLU A 411 15.73 5.00 -4.42
CA GLU A 411 14.61 4.10 -4.06
C GLU A 411 14.50 3.03 -5.15
N VAL A 412 14.75 1.78 -4.79
CA VAL A 412 14.93 0.68 -5.75
C VAL A 412 13.64 -0.12 -5.91
N ALA A 413 13.14 -0.25 -7.13
CA ALA A 413 12.15 -1.27 -7.47
C ALA A 413 12.88 -2.58 -7.78
N TYR A 414 13.29 -3.29 -6.72
CA TYR A 414 13.97 -4.57 -6.82
C TYR A 414 13.01 -5.66 -7.30
N ARG A 415 13.55 -6.78 -7.81
CA ARG A 415 12.73 -7.95 -8.21
C ARG A 415 11.78 -8.34 -7.08
N GLY A 416 10.51 -8.57 -7.41
CA GLY A 416 9.42 -8.73 -6.44
C GLY A 416 8.45 -7.54 -6.41
N SER A 417 8.89 -6.32 -6.82
CA SER A 417 8.05 -5.12 -6.82
C SER A 417 6.87 -5.23 -7.79
N THR A 418 5.76 -4.55 -7.46
CA THR A 418 4.56 -4.45 -8.32
C THR A 418 4.69 -3.34 -9.38
N GLY A 419 3.75 -3.29 -10.34
CA GLY A 419 3.79 -2.34 -11.44
C GLY A 419 4.76 -2.70 -12.56
N HIS A 420 5.34 -3.91 -12.51
CA HIS A 420 6.29 -4.45 -13.50
C HIS A 420 5.81 -5.79 -14.09
N GLY A 421 4.55 -6.14 -13.88
CA GLY A 421 3.93 -7.38 -14.31
C GLY A 421 4.22 -8.59 -13.40
N ARG A 422 3.50 -9.69 -13.67
CA ARG A 422 3.50 -10.90 -12.86
C ARG A 422 4.89 -11.57 -12.78
N ALA A 423 5.60 -11.68 -13.90
CA ALA A 423 6.89 -12.34 -13.92
C ALA A 423 7.90 -11.67 -13.00
N PHE A 424 8.00 -10.32 -13.08
CA PHE A 424 8.89 -9.54 -12.23
C PHE A 424 8.49 -9.64 -10.74
N ARG A 425 7.18 -9.61 -10.46
CA ARG A 425 6.65 -9.76 -9.09
C ARG A 425 7.01 -11.11 -8.49
N GLN A 426 6.93 -12.20 -9.27
CA GLN A 426 7.21 -13.57 -8.81
C GLN A 426 8.69 -13.95 -8.84
N ASP A 427 9.54 -13.16 -9.47
CA ASP A 427 10.97 -13.46 -9.63
C ASP A 427 11.72 -13.51 -8.28
N LEU A 428 11.16 -12.90 -7.23
CA LEU A 428 11.72 -12.94 -5.88
C LEU A 428 11.37 -14.22 -5.10
N ASN A 429 10.37 -15.00 -5.52
CA ASN A 429 9.95 -16.20 -4.81
C ASN A 429 11.11 -17.20 -4.69
N GLY A 430 11.43 -17.61 -3.46
CA GLY A 430 12.57 -18.47 -3.13
C GLY A 430 13.94 -17.78 -3.19
N HIS A 431 14.01 -16.46 -3.49
CA HIS A 431 15.24 -15.70 -3.65
C HIS A 431 15.33 -14.43 -2.80
N TRP A 432 14.43 -14.27 -1.85
CA TRP A 432 14.45 -13.13 -0.93
C TRP A 432 15.72 -13.13 -0.06
N GLY A 433 16.40 -12.00 0.02
CA GLY A 433 17.72 -11.83 0.60
C GLY A 433 18.87 -12.12 -0.38
N GLU A 434 18.55 -12.49 -1.62
CA GLU A 434 19.52 -12.71 -2.71
C GLU A 434 19.30 -11.69 -3.82
N TYR A 435 18.16 -11.76 -4.55
CA TYR A 435 17.91 -10.93 -5.71
C TYR A 435 17.64 -9.47 -5.35
N ASP A 436 16.91 -9.21 -4.29
CA ASP A 436 16.66 -7.87 -3.75
C ASP A 436 17.98 -7.20 -3.29
N VAL A 437 18.87 -7.95 -2.67
CA VAL A 437 20.23 -7.48 -2.28
C VAL A 437 21.10 -7.22 -3.50
N GLU A 438 21.09 -8.14 -4.49
CA GLU A 438 21.82 -7.98 -5.75
C GLU A 438 21.39 -6.71 -6.50
N ASP A 439 20.09 -6.46 -6.57
CA ASP A 439 19.52 -5.31 -7.25
C ASP A 439 19.88 -3.98 -6.56
N CYS A 440 19.75 -3.92 -5.23
CA CYS A 440 20.19 -2.76 -4.44
C CYS A 440 21.70 -2.50 -4.59
N ARG A 441 22.51 -3.56 -4.59
CA ARG A 441 23.95 -3.47 -4.82
C ARG A 441 24.29 -2.96 -6.22
N ALA A 442 23.63 -3.47 -7.26
CA ALA A 442 23.83 -3.03 -8.62
C ALA A 442 23.54 -1.52 -8.79
N VAL A 443 22.51 -1.00 -8.14
CA VAL A 443 22.20 0.44 -8.13
C VAL A 443 23.33 1.22 -7.44
N ALA A 444 23.79 0.77 -6.28
CA ALA A 444 24.87 1.44 -5.54
C ALA A 444 26.19 1.46 -6.35
N GLU A 445 26.57 0.33 -6.94
CA GLU A 445 27.78 0.22 -7.78
C GLU A 445 27.69 1.09 -9.03
N HIS A 446 26.53 1.15 -9.68
CA HIS A 446 26.29 2.04 -10.81
C HIS A 446 26.47 3.51 -10.43
N LEU A 447 25.88 3.97 -9.32
CA LEU A 447 25.98 5.36 -8.86
C LEU A 447 27.38 5.74 -8.38
N LEU A 448 28.15 4.78 -7.86
CA LEU A 448 29.57 4.96 -7.57
C LEU A 448 30.40 5.10 -8.86
N ALA A 449 30.17 4.24 -9.85
CA ALA A 449 30.91 4.23 -11.10
C ALA A 449 30.69 5.52 -11.94
N GLU A 450 29.50 6.10 -11.90
CA GLU A 450 29.21 7.37 -12.58
C GLU A 450 29.61 8.61 -11.76
N GLY A 451 30.06 8.45 -10.51
CA GLY A 451 30.51 9.55 -9.65
C GLY A 451 29.37 10.34 -8.97
N THR A 452 28.16 9.80 -8.95
CA THR A 452 27.03 10.38 -8.18
C THR A 452 27.18 10.10 -6.67
N ALA A 453 27.65 8.90 -6.32
CA ALA A 453 27.90 8.50 -4.95
C ALA A 453 29.38 8.70 -4.53
N LEU A 454 29.58 9.10 -3.28
CA LEU A 454 30.91 9.16 -2.66
C LEU A 454 31.35 7.77 -2.19
N LEU A 455 32.54 7.36 -2.59
CA LEU A 455 33.18 6.15 -2.09
C LEU A 455 33.37 6.25 -0.54
N GLY A 456 33.06 5.17 0.18
CA GLY A 456 33.13 5.17 1.65
C GLY A 456 31.88 5.76 2.35
N SER A 457 30.91 6.27 1.58
CA SER A 457 29.68 6.88 2.13
C SER A 457 28.43 6.36 1.42
N VAL A 458 28.31 5.03 1.31
CA VAL A 458 27.19 4.34 0.67
C VAL A 458 26.46 3.50 1.72
N PHE A 459 25.19 3.83 1.95
CA PHE A 459 24.36 3.23 2.97
C PHE A 459 23.18 2.49 2.36
N ILE A 460 22.69 1.47 3.06
CA ILE A 460 21.43 0.80 2.72
C ILE A 460 20.46 0.90 3.89
N SER A 461 19.19 1.20 3.61
CA SER A 461 18.12 1.29 4.60
C SER A 461 16.87 0.59 4.08
N GLY A 462 16.11 -0.01 4.98
CA GLY A 462 14.83 -0.61 4.66
C GLY A 462 13.98 -0.90 5.89
N ALA A 463 12.68 -1.07 5.64
CA ALA A 463 11.73 -1.41 6.68
C ALA A 463 11.07 -2.76 6.39
N SER A 464 10.70 -3.51 7.45
CA SER A 464 10.03 -4.81 7.34
C SER A 464 10.82 -5.76 6.42
N ALA A 465 10.26 -6.17 5.28
CA ALA A 465 10.96 -6.97 4.27
C ALA A 465 12.22 -6.27 3.73
N GLY A 466 12.16 -4.96 3.46
CA GLY A 466 13.33 -4.17 3.06
C GLY A 466 14.39 -4.09 4.16
N GLY A 467 13.98 -4.17 5.43
CA GLY A 467 14.89 -4.27 6.57
C GLY A 467 15.69 -5.58 6.56
N TYR A 468 15.05 -6.70 6.19
CA TYR A 468 15.73 -7.95 5.94
C TYR A 468 16.75 -7.84 4.79
N THR A 469 16.35 -7.22 3.68
CA THR A 469 17.24 -6.90 2.55
C THR A 469 18.47 -6.13 3.01
N ALA A 470 18.29 -5.08 3.84
CA ALA A 470 19.39 -4.28 4.37
C ALA A 470 20.34 -5.10 5.27
N LEU A 471 19.79 -5.96 6.13
CA LEU A 471 20.58 -6.85 6.99
C LEU A 471 21.32 -7.93 6.19
N GLN A 472 20.70 -8.52 5.16
CA GLN A 472 21.35 -9.47 4.27
C GLN A 472 22.44 -8.81 3.43
N ALA A 473 22.25 -7.56 3.01
CA ALA A 473 23.29 -6.78 2.35
C ALA A 473 24.49 -6.53 3.29
N ALA A 474 24.25 -6.32 4.59
CA ALA A 474 25.31 -6.19 5.60
C ALA A 474 26.11 -7.49 5.83
N CYS A 475 25.54 -8.65 5.51
CA CYS A 475 26.19 -9.95 5.58
C CYS A 475 27.10 -10.25 4.38
N GLN A 476 26.99 -9.50 3.29
CA GLN A 476 27.67 -9.77 2.02
C GLN A 476 28.74 -8.73 1.71
N PRO A 477 29.82 -9.07 0.98
CA PRO A 477 30.72 -8.07 0.44
C PRO A 477 29.99 -7.17 -0.57
N GLY A 478 30.25 -5.87 -0.52
CA GLY A 478 29.61 -4.93 -1.43
C GLY A 478 30.04 -3.48 -1.19
N PRO A 479 29.35 -2.53 -1.84
CA PRO A 479 29.68 -1.11 -1.75
C PRO A 479 29.20 -0.45 -0.45
N PHE A 480 28.32 -1.12 0.32
CA PHE A 480 27.69 -0.55 1.51
C PHE A 480 28.65 -0.44 2.68
N THR A 481 28.65 0.70 3.36
CA THR A 481 29.48 1.02 4.51
C THR A 481 28.72 0.99 5.83
N ALA A 482 27.39 1.07 5.80
CA ALA A 482 26.52 0.80 6.94
C ALA A 482 25.09 0.44 6.46
N ALA A 483 24.32 -0.20 7.36
CA ALA A 483 22.94 -0.59 7.08
C ALA A 483 22.01 -0.17 8.22
N THR A 484 20.79 0.29 7.87
CA THR A 484 19.70 0.54 8.83
C THR A 484 18.54 -0.39 8.53
N ALA A 485 18.02 -1.05 9.57
CA ALA A 485 16.91 -1.97 9.48
C ALA A 485 15.82 -1.59 10.49
N THR A 486 14.66 -1.18 9.97
CA THR A 486 13.50 -0.77 10.77
C THR A 486 12.44 -1.85 10.77
N SER A 487 11.96 -2.29 11.95
CA SER A 487 10.93 -3.33 12.11
C SER A 487 11.20 -4.56 11.23
N ALA A 488 12.47 -4.97 11.14
CA ALA A 488 12.94 -5.93 10.15
C ALA A 488 12.51 -7.36 10.46
N ILE A 489 12.20 -8.12 9.42
CA ILE A 489 12.18 -9.58 9.49
C ILE A 489 13.64 -10.05 9.63
N VAL A 490 13.94 -10.87 10.64
CA VAL A 490 15.31 -11.38 10.89
C VAL A 490 15.46 -12.83 10.44
N ASP A 491 14.39 -13.59 10.55
CA ASP A 491 14.36 -15.02 10.20
C ASP A 491 13.09 -15.33 9.38
N PRO A 492 13.19 -15.46 8.04
CA PRO A 492 12.04 -15.79 7.19
C PRO A 492 11.34 -17.09 7.56
N ALA A 493 12.11 -18.14 7.95
CA ALA A 493 11.52 -19.42 8.30
C ALA A 493 10.69 -19.34 9.59
N ARG A 494 11.18 -18.61 10.60
CA ARG A 494 10.43 -18.35 11.83
C ARG A 494 9.22 -17.45 11.54
N TRP A 495 9.38 -16.44 10.71
CA TRP A 495 8.31 -15.54 10.32
C TRP A 495 7.15 -16.27 9.62
N THR A 496 7.43 -17.28 8.80
CA THR A 496 6.40 -18.16 8.22
C THR A 496 5.47 -18.75 9.28
N ALA A 497 5.98 -19.06 10.48
CA ALA A 497 5.19 -19.61 11.57
C ALA A 497 4.50 -18.55 12.45
N THR A 498 5.06 -17.34 12.55
CA THR A 498 4.61 -16.28 13.49
C THR A 498 3.85 -15.14 12.81
N ALA A 499 3.96 -14.98 11.50
CA ALA A 499 3.27 -13.94 10.74
C ALA A 499 1.74 -14.02 10.92
N PRO A 500 1.03 -12.90 10.78
CA PRO A 500 -0.43 -12.91 10.64
C PRO A 500 -0.89 -13.89 9.56
N ARG A 501 -2.06 -14.53 9.76
CA ARG A 501 -2.59 -15.58 8.87
C ARG A 501 -2.48 -15.20 7.39
N PHE A 502 -2.85 -13.97 7.05
CA PHE A 502 -2.81 -13.46 5.67
C PHE A 502 -1.39 -13.47 5.06
N GLN A 503 -0.34 -13.21 5.85
CA GLN A 503 1.04 -13.11 5.36
C GLN A 503 1.81 -14.42 5.35
N ARG A 504 1.31 -15.47 6.00
CA ARG A 504 2.02 -16.77 6.09
C ARG A 504 2.36 -17.37 4.73
N PRO A 505 1.42 -17.43 3.74
CA PRO A 505 1.77 -17.91 2.41
C PRO A 505 2.85 -17.06 1.74
N HIS A 506 2.78 -15.75 1.86
CA HIS A 506 3.80 -14.86 1.32
C HIS A 506 5.19 -15.11 1.94
N ALA A 507 5.25 -15.25 3.26
CA ALA A 507 6.48 -15.60 3.95
C ALA A 507 7.07 -16.93 3.48
N ALA A 508 6.22 -17.92 3.21
CA ALA A 508 6.63 -19.24 2.71
C ALA A 508 7.14 -19.17 1.26
N ASP A 509 6.45 -18.45 0.39
CA ASP A 509 6.84 -18.30 -1.02
C ASP A 509 8.16 -17.53 -1.19
N LEU A 510 8.40 -16.53 -0.36
CA LEU A 510 9.61 -15.71 -0.39
C LEU A 510 10.83 -16.43 0.17
N ALA A 511 10.65 -17.30 1.19
CA ALA A 511 11.75 -17.92 1.90
C ALA A 511 12.70 -18.67 0.94
N GLY A 512 13.98 -18.30 0.97
CA GLY A 512 15.02 -18.81 0.08
C GLY A 512 16.28 -19.26 0.81
N ALA A 513 17.36 -19.45 0.06
CA ALA A 513 18.63 -19.94 0.57
C ALA A 513 19.38 -18.94 1.47
N ALA A 514 19.08 -17.64 1.38
CA ALA A 514 19.67 -16.62 2.26
C ALA A 514 19.40 -16.91 3.75
N GLY A 515 18.19 -17.39 4.09
CA GLY A 515 17.80 -17.84 5.41
C GLY A 515 17.86 -16.73 6.48
N ALA A 516 17.98 -17.13 7.76
CA ALA A 516 18.07 -16.18 8.86
C ALA A 516 19.32 -15.29 8.80
N VAL A 517 19.17 -14.03 9.20
CA VAL A 517 20.30 -13.10 9.37
C VAL A 517 21.24 -13.63 10.48
N ARG A 518 22.48 -13.84 10.15
CA ARG A 518 23.49 -14.35 11.11
C ARG A 518 24.42 -13.23 11.55
N ALA A 519 24.44 -12.95 12.84
CA ALA A 519 25.31 -11.92 13.41
C ALA A 519 26.78 -12.10 13.04
N GLU A 520 27.26 -13.36 12.93
CA GLU A 520 28.63 -13.71 12.54
C GLU A 520 28.97 -13.37 11.09
N ALA A 521 27.95 -13.19 10.25
CA ALA A 521 28.11 -12.81 8.84
C ALA A 521 28.10 -11.30 8.62
N ILE A 522 27.61 -10.52 9.57
CA ILE A 522 27.52 -9.05 9.45
C ILE A 522 28.93 -8.47 9.42
N ARG A 523 29.24 -7.66 8.40
CA ARG A 523 30.56 -7.15 8.06
C ARG A 523 30.71 -5.63 8.17
N ILE A 524 29.59 -4.91 8.26
CA ILE A 524 29.51 -3.45 8.32
C ILE A 524 28.67 -3.06 9.53
N PRO A 525 28.84 -1.83 10.07
CA PRO A 525 27.99 -1.31 11.13
C PRO A 525 26.52 -1.38 10.79
N VAL A 526 25.67 -1.71 11.77
CA VAL A 526 24.21 -1.80 11.61
C VAL A 526 23.46 -0.99 12.66
N LEU A 527 22.39 -0.32 12.25
CA LEU A 527 21.41 0.30 13.13
C LEU A 527 20.09 -0.48 13.04
N LEU A 528 19.63 -1.01 14.19
CA LEU A 528 18.33 -1.65 14.29
C LEU A 528 17.34 -0.71 14.99
N ILE A 529 16.19 -0.48 14.37
CA ILE A 529 15.09 0.32 14.92
C ILE A 529 13.87 -0.59 15.02
N HIS A 530 13.28 -0.77 16.22
CA HIS A 530 12.18 -1.73 16.38
C HIS A 530 11.22 -1.32 17.49
N GLY A 531 9.93 -1.60 17.31
CA GLY A 531 8.91 -1.35 18.31
C GLY A 531 8.65 -2.56 19.20
N THR A 532 8.41 -2.36 20.51
CA THR A 532 8.16 -3.48 21.44
C THR A 532 6.78 -4.13 21.27
N ALA A 533 5.83 -3.44 20.62
CA ALA A 533 4.50 -3.93 20.34
C ALA A 533 4.32 -4.36 18.86
N ASP A 534 5.42 -4.71 18.18
CA ASP A 534 5.37 -5.19 16.79
C ASP A 534 4.80 -6.61 16.75
N ASP A 535 3.62 -6.75 16.13
CA ASP A 535 2.87 -8.00 15.98
C ASP A 535 3.09 -8.69 14.63
N VAL A 536 3.81 -8.04 13.71
CA VAL A 536 4.19 -8.58 12.40
C VAL A 536 5.59 -9.19 12.44
N ALA A 537 6.58 -8.42 12.92
CA ALA A 537 7.96 -8.86 13.09
C ALA A 537 8.29 -8.84 14.60
N PRO A 538 8.37 -10.00 15.28
CA PRO A 538 8.54 -10.04 16.73
C PRO A 538 9.83 -9.34 17.19
N VAL A 539 9.74 -8.38 18.12
CA VAL A 539 10.88 -7.65 18.66
C VAL A 539 11.92 -8.59 19.29
N SER A 540 11.49 -9.77 19.76
CA SER A 540 12.40 -10.79 20.32
C SER A 540 13.48 -11.24 19.34
N ASP A 541 13.19 -11.24 18.04
CA ASP A 541 14.15 -11.65 17.01
C ASP A 541 15.20 -10.56 16.78
N ALA A 542 14.76 -9.30 16.73
CA ALA A 542 15.66 -8.16 16.66
C ALA A 542 16.56 -8.05 17.92
N GLN A 543 15.98 -8.25 19.11
CA GLN A 543 16.73 -8.24 20.37
C GLN A 543 17.76 -9.35 20.44
N ALA A 544 17.41 -10.57 20.01
CA ALA A 544 18.35 -11.69 19.96
C ALA A 544 19.53 -11.42 19.00
N LEU A 545 19.25 -10.75 17.86
CA LEU A 545 20.31 -10.32 16.93
C LEU A 545 21.22 -9.26 17.60
N VAL A 546 20.65 -8.24 18.25
CA VAL A 546 21.39 -7.20 18.99
C VAL A 546 22.31 -7.82 20.05
N ASP A 547 21.76 -8.71 20.89
CA ASP A 547 22.53 -9.37 21.96
C ASP A 547 23.70 -10.20 21.38
N ARG A 548 23.49 -10.84 20.24
CA ARG A 548 24.53 -11.63 19.57
C ARG A 548 25.61 -10.74 18.96
N LEU A 549 25.23 -9.60 18.33
CA LEU A 549 26.18 -8.62 17.80
C LEU A 549 27.04 -8.03 18.91
N ALA A 550 26.44 -7.69 20.05
CA ALA A 550 27.15 -7.21 21.22
C ALA A 550 28.17 -8.24 21.72
N GLY A 551 27.78 -9.52 21.82
CA GLY A 551 28.65 -10.62 22.23
C GLY A 551 29.83 -10.88 21.28
N LEU A 552 29.68 -10.54 20.00
CA LEU A 552 30.73 -10.67 18.98
C LEU A 552 31.59 -9.41 18.83
N GLY A 553 31.20 -8.30 19.46
CA GLY A 553 31.89 -7.00 19.31
C GLY A 553 31.70 -6.38 17.91
N VAL A 554 30.65 -6.74 17.19
CA VAL A 554 30.30 -6.10 15.92
C VAL A 554 29.76 -4.70 16.19
N ASP A 555 30.19 -3.71 15.42
CA ASP A 555 29.70 -2.33 15.55
C ASP A 555 28.21 -2.26 15.21
N HIS A 556 27.39 -1.90 16.19
CA HIS A 556 25.95 -1.79 16.04
C HIS A 556 25.34 -0.75 16.99
N GLU A 557 24.19 -0.22 16.58
CA GLU A 557 23.30 0.58 17.43
C GLU A 557 21.89 -0.03 17.41
N ALA A 558 21.15 0.12 18.50
CA ALA A 558 19.77 -0.31 18.57
C ALA A 558 18.89 0.78 19.17
N LEU A 559 17.77 1.09 18.51
CA LEU A 559 16.70 1.97 19.00
C LEU A 559 15.43 1.14 19.19
N ILE A 560 15.20 0.70 20.43
CA ILE A 560 13.98 -0.03 20.79
C ILE A 560 12.96 0.97 21.32
N LEU A 561 11.79 1.03 20.68
CA LEU A 561 10.72 2.00 20.92
C LEU A 561 9.58 1.33 21.69
N ASP A 562 9.37 1.75 22.94
CA ASP A 562 8.38 1.14 23.80
C ASP A 562 6.93 1.44 23.37
N GLY A 563 6.07 0.40 23.33
CA GLY A 563 4.66 0.49 22.94
C GLY A 563 4.44 0.79 21.45
N VAL A 564 5.49 0.82 20.62
CA VAL A 564 5.39 1.06 19.17
C VAL A 564 5.15 -0.26 18.44
N GLY A 565 4.17 -0.29 17.54
CA GLY A 565 3.87 -1.44 16.66
C GLY A 565 4.81 -1.50 15.44
N HIS A 566 4.41 -2.29 14.44
CA HIS A 566 5.18 -2.52 13.22
C HIS A 566 5.50 -1.23 12.44
N TYR A 567 4.58 -0.28 12.44
CA TYR A 567 4.73 1.01 11.74
C TYR A 567 5.12 2.12 12.71
N LEU A 568 6.11 2.95 12.35
CA LEU A 568 6.49 4.15 13.10
C LEU A 568 5.45 5.26 12.91
N SER A 569 4.19 4.97 13.23
CA SER A 569 3.07 5.87 12.96
C SER A 569 2.95 7.03 13.93
N ALA A 570 3.55 6.93 15.12
CA ALA A 570 3.58 8.02 16.09
C ALA A 570 4.67 9.05 15.72
N PRO A 571 4.38 10.37 15.73
CA PRO A 571 5.34 11.40 15.38
C PRO A 571 6.68 11.31 16.14
N ALA A 572 6.63 11.05 17.44
CA ALA A 572 7.83 10.93 18.27
C ALA A 572 8.72 9.75 17.86
N SER A 573 8.11 8.63 17.49
CA SER A 573 8.83 7.43 17.05
C SER A 573 9.52 7.65 15.71
N LEU A 574 8.83 8.24 14.74
CA LEU A 574 9.42 8.57 13.43
C LEU A 574 10.52 9.62 13.56
N GLN A 575 10.31 10.67 14.38
CA GLN A 575 11.35 11.67 14.65
C GLN A 575 12.61 11.01 15.23
N SER A 576 12.45 10.17 16.26
CA SER A 576 13.57 9.49 16.91
C SER A 576 14.32 8.57 15.94
N ALA A 577 13.62 7.89 15.05
CA ALA A 577 14.20 7.03 14.02
C ALA A 577 15.03 7.85 13.02
N LEU A 578 14.48 8.92 12.47
CA LEU A 578 15.18 9.80 11.51
C LEU A 578 16.43 10.44 12.11
N GLU A 579 16.34 10.91 13.35
CA GLU A 579 17.50 11.48 14.07
C GLU A 579 18.56 10.45 14.38
N ALA A 580 18.17 9.20 14.75
CA ALA A 580 19.10 8.11 14.99
C ALA A 580 19.85 7.73 13.70
N GLU A 581 19.12 7.62 12.59
CA GLU A 581 19.69 7.25 11.29
C GLU A 581 20.71 8.28 10.80
N VAL A 582 20.40 9.59 10.87
CA VAL A 582 21.34 10.64 10.50
C VAL A 582 22.57 10.68 11.40
N ARG A 583 22.41 10.52 12.73
CA ARG A 583 23.55 10.45 13.64
C ARG A 583 24.44 9.25 13.33
N PHE A 584 23.83 8.09 13.08
CA PHE A 584 24.53 6.86 12.75
C PHE A 584 25.38 7.02 11.49
N TYR A 585 24.81 7.50 10.39
CA TYR A 585 25.55 7.74 9.15
C TYR A 585 26.62 8.82 9.29
N GLY A 586 26.32 9.90 10.05
CA GLY A 586 27.31 10.95 10.35
C GLY A 586 28.53 10.44 11.11
N ARG A 587 28.35 9.49 12.03
CA ARG A 587 29.44 8.82 12.74
C ARG A 587 30.35 8.02 11.79
N ILE A 588 29.75 7.28 10.88
CA ILE A 588 30.49 6.45 9.92
C ILE A 588 31.32 7.32 8.96
N THR A 589 30.72 8.34 8.37
CA THR A 589 31.43 9.26 7.45
C THR A 589 32.55 10.03 8.10
N SER A 590 32.44 10.35 9.40
CA SER A 590 33.48 11.07 10.14
C SER A 590 34.68 10.18 10.53
N ALA A 591 34.48 8.88 10.69
CA ALA A 591 35.54 7.92 11.05
C ALA A 591 36.48 7.64 9.87
N ASP A 592 35.98 7.66 8.63
CA ASP A 592 36.80 7.43 7.42
C ASP A 592 37.63 8.66 7.00
N GLY A 593 37.38 9.84 7.58
CA GLY A 593 38.10 11.10 7.31
C GLY A 593 39.28 11.39 8.26
N SER A 594 39.51 10.53 9.24
CA SER A 594 40.63 10.63 10.22
C SER A 594 41.63 9.50 10.01
#